data_5983d967847c32c0fe6d002055681638
#
_entry.id   5983d967847c32c0fe6d002055681638
#
_cell.length_a   1.000
_cell.length_b   1.000
_cell.length_c   1.000
_cell.angle_alpha   90.00
_cell.angle_beta   90.00
_cell.angle_gamma   90.00
#
_symmetry.space_group_name_H-M   'P 1'
#
loop_
_entity.id
_entity.type
_entity.pdbx_description
1 polymer ?
#
loop_
_entity_poly.entity_id
_entity_poly.type
_entity_poly.pdbx_seq_one_letter_code
_entity_poly.pdbx_strand_id
1 'polypeptide(L)'
;MKSASKTLVPSVPNAPDGTARNAKVTPIAAGQQTPRRLKRAAEILAAARSVFLDKGFERASVSEIAARVGVVEGLVYSYFPSKRDLLNEVLRGMYEPLIADLAESFARLEGLRSRLRFLVWRQLRVYVEEPGLSRIVLHEVRTSPEYFRSVLHDLQVRYTAFLLRTVREAVASGELPADTDAELIRSMVYGGIEHRMWALLFGRGTIDVEATADRYTAMLLGGMLAPSIEPLSSTAAAPVVTPADDVERRLQRLERIVAAGLPGAMSVSSIATVTPTPAPRAAAKRRNKDSE
;
A
#
# COMPACT_ATOMS: atom_id res chain seq x y z
N MET A 1 6.52 19.33 42.91
CA MET A 1 5.63 19.61 41.78
C MET A 1 6.49 19.63 40.53
N LYS A 2 6.53 18.53 39.78
CA LYS A 2 7.21 18.44 38.48
C LYS A 2 6.20 18.04 37.45
N SER A 3 5.88 18.99 36.55
CA SER A 3 4.99 18.82 35.41
C SER A 3 5.69 17.99 34.35
N ALA A 4 5.11 16.85 34.01
CA ALA A 4 5.57 16.02 32.90
C ALA A 4 4.90 16.51 31.62
N SER A 5 5.67 17.11 30.73
CA SER A 5 5.22 17.44 29.37
C SER A 5 5.03 16.17 28.57
N LYS A 6 3.78 15.84 28.29
CA LYS A 6 3.36 14.73 27.45
C LYS A 6 3.39 15.21 26.00
N THR A 7 4.43 14.79 25.25
CA THR A 7 4.49 15.05 23.80
C THR A 7 3.36 14.28 23.13
N LEU A 8 2.36 14.97 22.62
CA LEU A 8 1.28 14.41 21.83
C LEU A 8 1.84 14.05 20.45
N VAL A 9 1.99 12.76 20.17
CA VAL A 9 2.03 12.24 18.82
C VAL A 9 0.58 12.26 18.32
N PRO A 10 0.26 12.85 17.16
CA PRO A 10 -1.11 12.79 16.66
C PRO A 10 -1.47 11.33 16.40
N SER A 11 -2.41 10.82 17.18
CA SER A 11 -3.00 9.50 16.98
C SER A 11 -3.72 9.49 15.64
N VAL A 12 -3.32 8.56 14.78
CA VAL A 12 -4.13 8.15 13.63
C VAL A 12 -5.49 7.71 14.19
N PRO A 13 -6.62 8.24 13.68
CA PRO A 13 -7.91 7.89 14.21
C PRO A 13 -8.13 6.39 14.08
N ASN A 14 -8.45 5.78 15.19
CA ASN A 14 -8.90 4.38 15.30
C ASN A 14 -10.01 4.17 14.27
N ALA A 15 -9.92 3.08 13.51
CA ALA A 15 -10.97 2.69 12.60
C ALA A 15 -12.30 2.61 13.37
N PRO A 16 -13.37 3.24 12.87
CA PRO A 16 -14.65 3.18 13.54
C PRO A 16 -15.13 1.73 13.58
N ASP A 17 -15.65 1.36 14.76
CA ASP A 17 -16.41 0.15 15.00
C ASP A 17 -17.30 -0.21 13.80
N GLY A 18 -17.28 -1.49 13.43
CA GLY A 18 -17.83 -2.09 12.21
C GLY A 18 -19.32 -1.86 11.91
N THR A 19 -19.73 -0.62 11.79
CA THR A 19 -20.89 -0.24 11.01
C THR A 19 -20.42 0.22 9.66
N ALA A 20 -20.16 -0.74 8.78
CA ALA A 20 -19.95 -0.52 7.36
C ALA A 20 -21.11 0.37 6.84
N ARG A 21 -20.85 1.66 6.69
CA ARG A 21 -21.61 2.46 5.75
C ARG A 21 -21.27 1.89 4.37
N ASN A 22 -22.12 0.94 3.95
CA ASN A 22 -22.25 0.50 2.58
C ASN A 22 -22.13 1.74 1.66
N ALA A 23 -20.94 1.99 1.12
CA ALA A 23 -20.85 2.66 -0.15
C ALA A 23 -21.67 1.74 -1.07
N LYS A 24 -22.88 2.17 -1.42
CA LYS A 24 -23.70 1.52 -2.42
C LYS A 24 -22.89 1.45 -3.70
N VAL A 25 -22.10 0.40 -3.85
CA VAL A 25 -21.78 -0.13 -5.16
C VAL A 25 -23.17 -0.50 -5.69
N THR A 26 -23.69 0.34 -6.58
CA THR A 26 -24.91 0.04 -7.27
C THR A 26 -24.66 -1.32 -7.94
N PRO A 27 -25.33 -2.41 -7.51
CA PRO A 27 -25.22 -3.65 -8.24
C PRO A 27 -25.67 -3.30 -9.66
N ILE A 28 -24.98 -3.80 -10.67
CA ILE A 28 -25.47 -3.78 -12.06
C ILE A 28 -26.97 -3.94 -11.98
N ALA A 29 -27.70 -2.89 -12.41
CA ALA A 29 -29.15 -2.80 -12.25
C ALA A 29 -29.73 -4.19 -12.46
N ALA A 30 -30.55 -4.66 -11.52
CA ALA A 30 -31.15 -5.99 -11.50
C ALA A 30 -32.21 -6.17 -12.63
N GLY A 31 -31.82 -5.80 -13.84
CA GLY A 31 -32.44 -6.17 -15.09
C GLY A 31 -31.95 -7.59 -15.40
N GLN A 32 -32.88 -8.51 -15.49
CA GLN A 32 -32.78 -9.94 -15.79
C GLN A 32 -31.42 -10.37 -16.33
N GLN A 33 -30.60 -10.99 -15.45
CA GLN A 33 -29.29 -11.56 -15.84
C GLN A 33 -29.53 -12.81 -16.68
N THR A 34 -29.83 -12.61 -17.97
CA THR A 34 -29.96 -13.73 -18.91
C THR A 34 -28.61 -14.44 -19.07
N PRO A 35 -28.58 -15.76 -19.26
CA PRO A 35 -27.33 -16.50 -19.51
C PRO A 35 -26.46 -15.88 -20.60
N ARG A 36 -27.09 -15.31 -21.64
CA ARG A 36 -26.41 -14.59 -22.71
C ARG A 36 -25.71 -13.32 -22.23
N ARG A 37 -26.34 -12.56 -21.31
CA ARG A 37 -25.76 -11.34 -20.73
C ARG A 37 -24.57 -11.68 -19.84
N LEU A 38 -24.67 -12.71 -19.02
CA LEU A 38 -23.57 -13.19 -18.16
C LEU A 38 -22.38 -13.67 -19.01
N LYS A 39 -22.64 -14.46 -20.06
CA LYS A 39 -21.60 -14.90 -20.99
C LYS A 39 -20.87 -13.71 -21.64
N ARG A 40 -21.61 -12.72 -22.12
CA ARG A 40 -21.03 -11.51 -22.73
C ARG A 40 -20.20 -10.70 -21.71
N ALA A 41 -20.68 -10.54 -20.49
CA ALA A 41 -19.90 -9.89 -19.41
C ALA A 41 -18.57 -10.62 -19.16
N ALA A 42 -18.59 -11.94 -19.09
CA ALA A 42 -17.37 -12.74 -18.91
C ALA A 42 -16.38 -12.58 -20.09
N GLU A 43 -16.88 -12.54 -21.34
CA GLU A 43 -16.03 -12.30 -22.52
C GLU A 43 -15.36 -10.91 -22.47
N ILE A 44 -16.12 -9.88 -22.08
CA ILE A 44 -15.59 -8.51 -21.92
C ILE A 44 -14.53 -8.47 -20.78
N LEU A 45 -14.79 -9.11 -19.64
CA LEU A 45 -13.83 -9.15 -18.53
C LEU A 45 -12.55 -9.91 -18.87
N ALA A 46 -12.65 -11.02 -19.62
CA ALA A 46 -11.49 -11.74 -20.12
C ALA A 46 -10.63 -10.89 -21.06
N ALA A 47 -11.28 -10.15 -21.98
CA ALA A 47 -10.58 -9.21 -22.84
C ALA A 47 -9.96 -8.05 -22.06
N ALA A 48 -10.69 -7.47 -21.10
CA ALA A 48 -10.18 -6.41 -20.23
C ALA A 48 -8.95 -6.86 -19.46
N ARG A 49 -9.01 -8.06 -18.84
CA ARG A 49 -7.86 -8.66 -18.16
C ARG A 49 -6.66 -8.78 -19.08
N SER A 50 -6.84 -9.28 -20.28
CA SER A 50 -5.76 -9.41 -21.26
C SER A 50 -5.16 -8.05 -21.64
N VAL A 51 -5.98 -7.04 -21.96
CA VAL A 51 -5.51 -5.69 -22.32
C VAL A 51 -4.77 -5.03 -21.16
N PHE A 52 -5.27 -5.17 -19.93
CA PHE A 52 -4.60 -4.65 -18.74
C PHE A 52 -3.24 -5.34 -18.48
N LEU A 53 -3.15 -6.64 -18.70
CA LEU A 53 -1.89 -7.38 -18.56
C LEU A 53 -0.86 -6.97 -19.62
N ASP A 54 -1.29 -6.71 -20.84
CA ASP A 54 -0.42 -6.35 -21.97
C ASP A 54 0.12 -4.91 -21.84
N LYS A 55 -0.69 -3.96 -21.37
CA LYS A 55 -0.39 -2.52 -21.44
C LYS A 55 -0.33 -1.80 -20.08
N GLY A 56 -0.79 -2.43 -19.01
CA GLY A 56 -1.09 -1.76 -17.74
C GLY A 56 -2.45 -1.05 -17.80
N PHE A 57 -2.94 -0.60 -16.64
CA PHE A 57 -4.24 0.06 -16.55
C PHE A 57 -4.26 1.42 -17.26
N GLU A 58 -3.22 2.24 -17.05
CA GLU A 58 -3.20 3.61 -17.58
C GLU A 58 -3.29 3.65 -19.12
N ARG A 59 -2.49 2.83 -19.80
CA ARG A 59 -2.41 2.81 -21.27
C ARG A 59 -3.47 1.97 -21.95
N ALA A 60 -4.23 1.16 -21.21
CA ALA A 60 -5.34 0.38 -21.72
C ALA A 60 -6.52 1.30 -22.09
N SER A 61 -7.22 0.99 -23.19
CA SER A 61 -8.45 1.69 -23.59
C SER A 61 -9.65 0.74 -23.67
N VAL A 62 -10.84 1.27 -23.41
CA VAL A 62 -12.09 0.51 -23.54
C VAL A 62 -12.36 0.17 -25.02
N SER A 63 -11.92 1.00 -25.94
CA SER A 63 -11.99 0.75 -27.38
C SER A 63 -11.22 -0.52 -27.78
N GLU A 64 -9.99 -0.71 -27.25
CA GLU A 64 -9.22 -1.93 -27.50
C GLU A 64 -9.87 -3.18 -26.90
N ILE A 65 -10.46 -3.04 -25.70
CA ILE A 65 -11.22 -4.13 -25.07
C ILE A 65 -12.41 -4.51 -25.95
N ALA A 66 -13.17 -3.52 -26.43
CA ALA A 66 -14.31 -3.72 -27.33
C ALA A 66 -13.90 -4.39 -28.65
N ALA A 67 -12.81 -3.93 -29.27
CA ALA A 67 -12.26 -4.51 -30.49
C ALA A 67 -11.86 -5.99 -30.29
N ARG A 68 -11.26 -6.34 -29.13
CA ARG A 68 -10.85 -7.72 -28.82
C ARG A 68 -12.04 -8.70 -28.68
N VAL A 69 -13.20 -8.20 -28.28
CA VAL A 69 -14.46 -8.97 -28.17
C VAL A 69 -15.29 -8.92 -29.46
N GLY A 70 -14.93 -8.05 -30.41
CA GLY A 70 -15.67 -7.82 -31.63
C GLY A 70 -17.00 -7.09 -31.42
N VAL A 71 -17.01 -6.10 -30.51
CA VAL A 71 -18.19 -5.29 -30.21
C VAL A 71 -17.87 -3.79 -30.31
N VAL A 72 -18.88 -2.95 -30.31
CA VAL A 72 -18.72 -1.49 -30.21
C VAL A 72 -18.47 -1.08 -28.76
N GLU A 73 -17.72 -0.02 -28.58
CA GLU A 73 -17.33 0.49 -27.24
C GLU A 73 -18.55 0.81 -26.35
N GLY A 74 -19.62 1.38 -26.94
CA GLY A 74 -20.86 1.66 -26.21
C GLY A 74 -21.52 0.42 -25.61
N LEU A 75 -21.32 -0.77 -26.21
CA LEU A 75 -21.79 -2.02 -25.62
C LEU A 75 -21.01 -2.35 -24.36
N VAL A 76 -19.69 -2.16 -24.34
CA VAL A 76 -18.87 -2.38 -23.15
C VAL A 76 -19.34 -1.49 -22.01
N TYR A 77 -19.57 -0.19 -22.26
CA TYR A 77 -20.10 0.74 -21.26
C TYR A 77 -21.50 0.39 -20.74
N SER A 78 -22.31 -0.33 -21.53
CA SER A 78 -23.61 -0.83 -21.04
C SER A 78 -23.50 -1.96 -20.00
N TYR A 79 -22.32 -2.61 -19.89
CA TYR A 79 -22.00 -3.62 -18.90
C TYR A 79 -21.19 -3.05 -17.72
N PHE A 80 -20.23 -2.20 -18.03
CA PHE A 80 -19.27 -1.65 -17.07
C PHE A 80 -19.15 -0.15 -17.31
N PRO A 81 -19.67 0.69 -16.39
CA PRO A 81 -19.79 2.14 -16.60
C PRO A 81 -18.47 2.87 -16.86
N SER A 82 -17.34 2.30 -16.41
CA SER A 82 -16.03 2.92 -16.59
C SER A 82 -14.91 1.88 -16.76
N LYS A 83 -13.74 2.33 -17.24
CA LYS A 83 -12.50 1.52 -17.25
C LYS A 83 -12.11 1.06 -15.83
N ARG A 84 -12.38 1.89 -14.82
CA ARG A 84 -12.15 1.56 -13.41
C ARG A 84 -13.06 0.43 -12.94
N ASP A 85 -14.33 0.42 -13.34
CA ASP A 85 -15.27 -0.66 -13.00
C ASP A 85 -14.85 -1.99 -13.65
N LEU A 86 -14.35 -1.95 -14.89
CA LEU A 86 -13.76 -3.13 -15.54
C LEU A 86 -12.58 -3.67 -14.72
N LEU A 87 -11.66 -2.80 -14.27
CA LEU A 87 -10.54 -3.23 -13.44
C LEU A 87 -11.01 -3.79 -12.11
N ASN A 88 -11.96 -3.15 -11.45
CA ASN A 88 -12.52 -3.61 -10.18
C ASN A 88 -13.10 -5.03 -10.32
N GLU A 89 -13.82 -5.31 -11.41
CA GLU A 89 -14.39 -6.65 -11.63
C GLU A 89 -13.33 -7.69 -12.03
N VAL A 90 -12.29 -7.30 -12.76
CA VAL A 90 -11.12 -8.18 -13.04
C VAL A 90 -10.42 -8.55 -11.71
N LEU A 91 -10.21 -7.57 -10.82
CA LEU A 91 -9.58 -7.80 -9.51
C LEU A 91 -10.50 -8.60 -8.58
N ARG A 92 -11.81 -8.35 -8.62
CA ARG A 92 -12.79 -9.17 -7.91
C ARG A 92 -12.70 -10.63 -8.35
N GLY A 93 -12.62 -10.87 -9.66
CA GLY A 93 -12.44 -12.21 -10.24
C GLY A 93 -11.16 -12.92 -9.79
N MET A 94 -10.12 -12.17 -9.38
CA MET A 94 -8.90 -12.74 -8.77
C MET A 94 -9.07 -12.99 -7.26
N TYR A 95 -9.57 -12.00 -6.52
CA TYR A 95 -9.59 -12.07 -5.04
C TYR A 95 -10.72 -12.91 -4.47
N GLU A 96 -11.94 -12.92 -5.07
CA GLU A 96 -13.06 -13.69 -4.50
C GLU A 96 -12.80 -15.21 -4.48
N PRO A 97 -12.31 -15.84 -5.56
CA PRO A 97 -11.92 -17.25 -5.51
C PRO A 97 -10.78 -17.50 -4.51
N LEU A 98 -9.82 -16.58 -4.43
CA LEU A 98 -8.71 -16.66 -3.49
C LEU A 98 -9.18 -16.62 -2.03
N ILE A 99 -10.12 -15.74 -1.70
CA ILE A 99 -10.71 -15.62 -0.35
C ILE A 99 -11.52 -16.88 -0.02
N ALA A 100 -12.26 -17.43 -0.99
CA ALA A 100 -13.02 -18.66 -0.82
C ALA A 100 -12.11 -19.87 -0.56
N ASP A 101 -11.04 -20.03 -1.35
CA ASP A 101 -10.01 -21.06 -1.17
C ASP A 101 -9.34 -20.96 0.21
N LEU A 102 -9.01 -19.73 0.65
CA LEU A 102 -8.50 -19.51 2.01
C LEU A 102 -9.48 -19.99 3.07
N ALA A 103 -10.76 -19.63 2.94
CA ALA A 103 -11.77 -19.99 3.93
C ALA A 103 -11.93 -21.51 4.04
N GLU A 104 -11.96 -22.23 2.91
CA GLU A 104 -12.06 -23.69 2.86
C GLU A 104 -10.82 -24.35 3.46
N SER A 105 -9.62 -23.90 3.07
CA SER A 105 -8.35 -24.46 3.55
C SER A 105 -8.17 -24.22 5.04
N PHE A 106 -8.53 -23.03 5.54
CA PHE A 106 -8.45 -22.70 6.97
C PHE A 106 -9.31 -23.58 7.85
N ALA A 107 -10.46 -24.03 7.37
CA ALA A 107 -11.34 -24.93 8.12
C ALA A 107 -10.66 -26.29 8.45
N ARG A 108 -9.63 -26.65 7.69
CA ARG A 108 -8.89 -27.91 7.81
C ARG A 108 -7.54 -27.78 8.53
N LEU A 109 -7.09 -26.54 8.80
CA LEU A 109 -5.78 -26.30 9.39
C LEU A 109 -5.87 -26.01 10.87
N GLU A 110 -5.04 -26.69 11.66
CA GLU A 110 -4.94 -26.50 13.10
C GLU A 110 -3.56 -25.96 13.49
N GLY A 111 -3.55 -25.16 14.59
CA GLY A 111 -2.36 -24.59 15.19
C GLY A 111 -1.77 -23.40 14.43
N LEU A 112 -1.10 -22.52 15.18
CA LEU A 112 -0.54 -21.28 14.68
C LEU A 112 0.47 -21.51 13.52
N ARG A 113 1.40 -22.46 13.70
CA ARG A 113 2.46 -22.74 12.70
C ARG A 113 1.88 -23.12 11.34
N SER A 114 0.92 -24.06 11.32
CA SER A 114 0.32 -24.56 10.07
C SER A 114 -0.44 -23.47 9.34
N ARG A 115 -1.22 -22.68 10.08
CA ARG A 115 -1.99 -21.54 9.54
C ARG A 115 -1.08 -20.45 9.01
N LEU A 116 -0.06 -20.04 9.76
CA LEU A 116 0.92 -19.04 9.31
C LEU A 116 1.65 -19.50 8.05
N ARG A 117 2.15 -20.75 8.05
CA ARG A 117 2.85 -21.30 6.88
C ARG A 117 1.96 -21.28 5.63
N PHE A 118 0.71 -21.69 5.77
CA PHE A 118 -0.24 -21.68 4.68
C PHE A 118 -0.51 -20.28 4.15
N LEU A 119 -0.69 -19.27 5.02
CA LEU A 119 -0.91 -17.89 4.62
C LEU A 119 0.30 -17.31 3.89
N VAL A 120 1.51 -17.54 4.40
CA VAL A 120 2.76 -17.13 3.75
C VAL A 120 2.89 -17.79 2.39
N TRP A 121 2.70 -19.10 2.34
CA TRP A 121 2.75 -19.89 1.10
C TRP A 121 1.73 -19.38 0.07
N ARG A 122 0.48 -19.17 0.50
CA ARG A 122 -0.59 -18.72 -0.40
C ARG A 122 -0.31 -17.32 -0.95
N GLN A 123 0.24 -16.42 -0.13
CA GLN A 123 0.64 -15.09 -0.57
C GLN A 123 1.78 -15.14 -1.61
N LEU A 124 2.78 -15.98 -1.39
CA LEU A 124 3.85 -16.19 -2.37
C LEU A 124 3.30 -16.73 -3.70
N ARG A 125 2.37 -17.69 -3.61
CA ARG A 125 1.70 -18.28 -4.79
C ARG A 125 0.94 -17.24 -5.60
N VAL A 126 0.25 -16.28 -4.97
CA VAL A 126 -0.45 -15.18 -5.68
C VAL A 126 0.49 -14.43 -6.63
N TYR A 127 1.70 -14.11 -6.18
CA TYR A 127 2.67 -13.41 -7.01
C TYR A 127 3.24 -14.27 -8.15
N VAL A 128 3.34 -15.56 -7.95
CA VAL A 128 3.82 -16.50 -8.97
C VAL A 128 2.73 -16.80 -10.00
N GLU A 129 1.49 -16.96 -9.55
CA GLU A 129 0.34 -17.28 -10.40
C GLU A 129 -0.17 -16.09 -11.18
N GLU A 130 -0.18 -14.91 -10.56
CA GLU A 130 -0.77 -13.68 -11.09
C GLU A 130 0.22 -12.49 -11.07
N PRO A 131 1.43 -12.62 -11.66
CA PRO A 131 2.46 -11.57 -11.56
C PRO A 131 2.02 -10.27 -12.23
N GLY A 132 1.27 -10.35 -13.32
CA GLY A 132 0.78 -9.19 -14.06
C GLY A 132 -0.27 -8.40 -13.29
N LEU A 133 -1.29 -9.07 -12.74
CA LEU A 133 -2.29 -8.40 -11.90
C LEU A 133 -1.67 -7.87 -10.59
N SER A 134 -0.73 -8.62 -10.00
CA SER A 134 -0.01 -8.16 -8.82
C SER A 134 0.74 -6.86 -9.08
N ARG A 135 1.40 -6.70 -10.25
CA ARG A 135 2.02 -5.42 -10.65
C ARG A 135 1.01 -4.29 -10.74
N ILE A 136 -0.13 -4.52 -11.39
CA ILE A 136 -1.20 -3.50 -11.52
C ILE A 136 -1.69 -3.08 -10.13
N VAL A 137 -1.94 -4.04 -9.23
CA VAL A 137 -2.35 -3.78 -7.86
C VAL A 137 -1.34 -2.89 -7.13
N LEU A 138 -0.07 -3.24 -7.18
CA LEU A 138 0.98 -2.55 -6.42
C LEU A 138 1.31 -1.16 -6.98
N HIS A 139 1.38 -1.03 -8.29
CA HIS A 139 1.89 0.19 -8.93
C HIS A 139 0.80 1.17 -9.36
N GLU A 140 -0.39 0.70 -9.67
CA GLU A 140 -1.41 1.53 -10.29
C GLU A 140 -2.64 1.73 -9.39
N VAL A 141 -2.98 0.75 -8.56
CA VAL A 141 -4.17 0.83 -7.72
C VAL A 141 -3.85 1.30 -6.31
N ARG A 142 -2.85 0.69 -5.65
CA ARG A 142 -2.48 1.04 -4.26
C ARG A 142 -1.85 2.42 -4.12
N THR A 143 -1.28 2.97 -5.19
CA THR A 143 -0.73 4.34 -5.23
C THR A 143 -1.78 5.41 -5.48
N SER A 144 -3.01 5.02 -5.85
CA SER A 144 -4.11 5.96 -6.08
C SER A 144 -4.61 6.56 -4.75
N PRO A 145 -4.90 7.87 -4.69
CA PRO A 145 -5.51 8.50 -3.50
C PRO A 145 -6.85 7.87 -3.10
N GLU A 146 -7.59 7.30 -4.06
CA GLU A 146 -8.87 6.64 -3.83
C GLU A 146 -8.75 5.20 -3.32
N TYR A 147 -7.53 4.66 -3.18
CA TYR A 147 -7.30 3.27 -2.79
C TYR A 147 -8.11 2.86 -1.55
N PHE A 148 -8.07 3.65 -0.47
CA PHE A 148 -8.76 3.33 0.78
C PHE A 148 -10.30 3.35 0.71
N ARG A 149 -10.87 3.80 -0.42
CA ARG A 149 -12.31 3.78 -0.72
C ARG A 149 -12.65 2.82 -1.85
N SER A 150 -11.68 2.04 -2.31
CA SER A 150 -11.82 1.17 -3.48
C SER A 150 -12.31 -0.22 -3.11
N VAL A 151 -12.93 -0.89 -4.08
CA VAL A 151 -13.29 -2.31 -4.00
C VAL A 151 -12.05 -3.18 -3.69
N LEU A 152 -10.89 -2.82 -4.24
CA LEU A 152 -9.65 -3.55 -3.96
C LEU A 152 -9.27 -3.49 -2.49
N HIS A 153 -9.37 -2.32 -1.86
CA HIS A 153 -9.09 -2.20 -0.42
C HIS A 153 -9.97 -3.14 0.40
N ASP A 154 -11.27 -3.18 0.13
CA ASP A 154 -12.21 -4.07 0.84
C ASP A 154 -11.86 -5.55 0.62
N LEU A 155 -11.50 -5.93 -0.61
CA LEU A 155 -11.05 -7.28 -0.91
C LEU A 155 -9.75 -7.64 -0.17
N GLN A 156 -8.79 -6.71 -0.11
CA GLN A 156 -7.54 -6.92 0.61
C GLN A 156 -7.75 -7.00 2.13
N VAL A 157 -8.64 -6.19 2.69
CA VAL A 157 -9.03 -6.31 4.11
C VAL A 157 -9.61 -7.69 4.41
N ARG A 158 -10.53 -8.18 3.58
CA ARG A 158 -11.11 -9.53 3.73
C ARG A 158 -10.05 -10.63 3.58
N TYR A 159 -9.16 -10.50 2.61
CA TYR A 159 -8.06 -11.43 2.36
C TYR A 159 -7.07 -11.48 3.54
N THR A 160 -6.64 -10.34 4.05
CA THR A 160 -5.65 -10.28 5.13
C THR A 160 -6.24 -10.57 6.51
N ALA A 161 -7.57 -10.54 6.67
CA ALA A 161 -8.25 -10.83 7.93
C ALA A 161 -7.96 -12.24 8.47
N PHE A 162 -7.64 -13.20 7.61
CA PHE A 162 -7.26 -14.55 8.04
C PHE A 162 -6.02 -14.55 8.92
N LEU A 163 -5.00 -13.74 8.57
CA LEU A 163 -3.80 -13.60 9.40
C LEU A 163 -4.10 -12.93 10.73
N LEU A 164 -4.84 -11.82 10.71
CA LEU A 164 -5.23 -11.11 11.93
C LEU A 164 -5.97 -12.04 12.91
N ARG A 165 -6.94 -12.81 12.37
CA ARG A 165 -7.68 -13.79 13.16
C ARG A 165 -6.77 -14.85 13.74
N THR A 166 -5.85 -15.43 12.95
CA THR A 166 -4.89 -16.43 13.40
C THR A 166 -4.03 -15.93 14.57
N VAL A 167 -3.49 -14.73 14.45
CA VAL A 167 -2.65 -14.14 15.51
C VAL A 167 -3.48 -13.85 16.76
N ARG A 168 -4.68 -13.25 16.62
CA ARG A 168 -5.56 -12.94 17.76
C ARG A 168 -6.04 -14.20 18.48
N GLU A 169 -6.37 -15.26 17.75
CA GLU A 169 -6.71 -16.57 18.33
C GLU A 169 -5.54 -17.17 19.12
N ALA A 170 -4.31 -17.07 18.60
CA ALA A 170 -3.11 -17.56 19.28
C ALA A 170 -2.77 -16.74 20.54
N VAL A 171 -3.02 -15.44 20.53
CA VAL A 171 -2.93 -14.59 21.73
C VAL A 171 -3.99 -15.00 22.76
N ALA A 172 -5.23 -15.17 22.32
CA ALA A 172 -6.34 -15.55 23.21
C ALA A 172 -6.15 -16.94 23.84
N SER A 173 -5.51 -17.89 23.14
CA SER A 173 -5.17 -19.22 23.66
C SER A 173 -3.91 -19.27 24.52
N GLY A 174 -3.14 -18.18 24.58
CA GLY A 174 -1.83 -18.12 25.28
C GLY A 174 -0.68 -18.75 24.50
N GLU A 175 -0.88 -19.10 23.22
CA GLU A 175 0.19 -19.59 22.34
C GLU A 175 1.15 -18.46 21.91
N LEU A 176 0.66 -17.21 21.91
CA LEU A 176 1.46 -15.99 21.74
C LEU A 176 1.34 -15.06 22.94
N PRO A 177 2.36 -14.23 23.20
CA PRO A 177 2.30 -13.21 24.25
C PRO A 177 1.11 -12.26 24.10
N ALA A 178 0.57 -11.79 25.24
CA ALA A 178 -0.62 -10.93 25.27
C ALA A 178 -0.38 -9.55 24.62
N ASP A 179 0.86 -9.10 24.56
CA ASP A 179 1.30 -7.84 23.95
C ASP A 179 1.65 -7.97 22.46
N THR A 180 1.35 -9.12 21.84
CA THR A 180 1.60 -9.36 20.42
C THR A 180 0.76 -8.43 19.54
N ASP A 181 1.42 -7.59 18.75
CA ASP A 181 0.76 -6.67 17.81
C ASP A 181 0.41 -7.37 16.48
N ALA A 182 -0.85 -7.78 16.35
CA ALA A 182 -1.35 -8.48 15.17
C ALA A 182 -1.28 -7.63 13.88
N GLU A 183 -1.45 -6.29 13.99
CA GLU A 183 -1.39 -5.38 12.85
C GLU A 183 0.05 -5.21 12.35
N LEU A 184 1.01 -5.14 13.26
CA LEU A 184 2.44 -5.12 12.94
C LEU A 184 2.84 -6.42 12.23
N ILE A 185 2.42 -7.57 12.75
CA ILE A 185 2.68 -8.87 12.13
C ILE A 185 2.08 -8.93 10.72
N ARG A 186 0.84 -8.46 10.54
CA ARG A 186 0.22 -8.36 9.21
C ARG A 186 1.07 -7.52 8.25
N SER A 187 1.52 -6.36 8.71
CA SER A 187 2.32 -5.45 7.91
C SER A 187 3.68 -6.06 7.55
N MET A 188 4.32 -6.76 8.49
CA MET A 188 5.58 -7.47 8.25
C MET A 188 5.41 -8.62 7.26
N VAL A 189 4.35 -9.43 7.41
CA VAL A 189 4.10 -10.59 6.52
C VAL A 189 3.85 -10.11 5.10
N TYR A 190 2.85 -9.28 4.88
CA TYR A 190 2.48 -8.90 3.51
C TYR A 190 3.48 -7.93 2.89
N GLY A 191 4.01 -6.96 3.64
CA GLY A 191 5.04 -6.04 3.16
C GLY A 191 6.39 -6.71 2.89
N GLY A 192 6.81 -7.61 3.78
CA GLY A 192 8.05 -8.37 3.59
C GLY A 192 8.00 -9.33 2.41
N ILE A 193 6.86 -10.02 2.21
CA ILE A 193 6.67 -10.88 1.04
C ILE A 193 6.62 -10.02 -0.24
N GLU A 194 5.90 -8.91 -0.24
CA GLU A 194 5.85 -7.97 -1.37
C GLU A 194 7.26 -7.55 -1.78
N HIS A 195 8.06 -7.09 -0.82
CA HIS A 195 9.45 -6.70 -1.08
C HIS A 195 10.30 -7.87 -1.62
N ARG A 196 10.13 -9.06 -1.06
CA ARG A 196 10.85 -10.27 -1.50
C ARG A 196 10.47 -10.65 -2.94
N MET A 197 9.22 -10.45 -3.35
CA MET A 197 8.71 -10.81 -4.68
C MET A 197 8.98 -9.74 -5.74
N TRP A 198 9.48 -8.56 -5.34
CA TRP A 198 9.72 -7.43 -6.24
C TRP A 198 10.52 -7.80 -7.49
N ALA A 199 11.67 -8.46 -7.32
CA ALA A 199 12.50 -8.88 -8.44
C ALA A 199 11.77 -9.83 -9.39
N LEU A 200 11.00 -10.78 -8.84
CA LEU A 200 10.21 -11.73 -9.62
C LEU A 200 9.14 -11.03 -10.48
N LEU A 201 8.45 -10.04 -9.92
CA LEU A 201 7.43 -9.26 -10.62
C LEU A 201 7.99 -8.50 -11.84
N PHE A 202 9.29 -8.22 -11.84
CA PHE A 202 10.01 -7.61 -12.97
C PHE A 202 10.79 -8.63 -13.82
N GLY A 203 10.44 -9.92 -13.72
CA GLY A 203 11.06 -10.98 -14.51
C GLY A 203 12.51 -11.30 -14.13
N ARG A 204 12.92 -10.95 -12.90
CA ARG A 204 14.28 -11.19 -12.40
C ARG A 204 14.29 -12.26 -11.31
N GLY A 205 15.07 -13.30 -11.54
CA GLY A 205 15.26 -14.40 -10.58
C GLY A 205 14.11 -15.40 -10.54
N THR A 206 14.26 -16.36 -9.66
CA THR A 206 13.29 -17.42 -9.37
C THR A 206 13.05 -17.51 -7.87
N ILE A 207 11.98 -18.20 -7.48
CA ILE A 207 11.67 -18.45 -6.08
C ILE A 207 11.24 -19.89 -5.90
N ASP A 208 11.80 -20.54 -4.88
CA ASP A 208 11.24 -21.75 -4.31
C ASP A 208 10.21 -21.33 -3.26
N VAL A 209 8.93 -21.47 -3.62
CA VAL A 209 7.80 -21.04 -2.79
C VAL A 209 7.75 -21.83 -1.50
N GLU A 210 7.96 -23.17 -1.56
CA GLU A 210 7.88 -24.05 -0.38
C GLU A 210 8.99 -23.74 0.61
N ALA A 211 10.24 -23.75 0.16
CA ALA A 211 11.37 -23.43 1.03
C ALA A 211 11.32 -21.98 1.56
N THR A 212 10.80 -21.04 0.77
CA THR A 212 10.62 -19.64 1.23
C THR A 212 9.54 -19.57 2.29
N ALA A 213 8.41 -20.25 2.11
CA ALA A 213 7.33 -20.26 3.09
C ALA A 213 7.79 -20.85 4.42
N ASP A 214 8.55 -21.97 4.37
CA ASP A 214 9.09 -22.60 5.58
C ASP A 214 10.03 -21.68 6.35
N ARG A 215 11.00 -21.07 5.66
CA ARG A 215 11.98 -20.15 6.29
C ARG A 215 11.32 -18.90 6.83
N TYR A 216 10.40 -18.32 6.06
CA TYR A 216 9.69 -17.12 6.47
C TYR A 216 8.82 -17.36 7.71
N THR A 217 8.11 -18.49 7.74
CA THR A 217 7.30 -18.91 8.89
C THR A 217 8.17 -19.17 10.12
N ALA A 218 9.31 -19.83 9.96
CA ALA A 218 10.23 -20.08 11.07
C ALA A 218 10.79 -18.76 11.65
N MET A 219 11.12 -17.80 10.79
CA MET A 219 11.60 -16.49 11.20
C MET A 219 10.53 -15.69 11.97
N LEU A 220 9.29 -15.69 11.47
CA LEU A 220 8.16 -15.04 12.14
C LEU A 220 7.91 -15.64 13.52
N LEU A 221 7.81 -16.96 13.61
CA LEU A 221 7.57 -17.64 14.89
C LEU A 221 8.72 -17.43 15.88
N GLY A 222 9.97 -17.47 15.39
CA GLY A 222 11.13 -17.17 16.23
C GLY A 222 11.09 -15.77 16.84
N GLY A 223 10.64 -14.77 16.07
CA GLY A 223 10.47 -13.40 16.55
C GLY A 223 9.26 -13.21 17.47
N MET A 224 8.14 -13.86 17.14
CA MET A 224 6.90 -13.75 17.94
C MET A 224 6.95 -14.48 19.28
N LEU A 225 7.70 -15.59 19.36
CA LEU A 225 7.84 -16.41 20.57
C LEU A 225 9.06 -16.02 21.40
N ALA A 226 9.90 -15.11 20.90
CA ALA A 226 11.00 -14.58 21.70
C ALA A 226 10.43 -13.83 22.93
N PRO A 227 11.08 -13.95 24.11
CA PRO A 227 10.69 -13.15 25.26
C PRO A 227 10.71 -11.67 24.86
N SER A 228 9.72 -10.91 25.32
CA SER A 228 9.62 -9.48 25.07
C SER A 228 10.97 -8.83 25.35
N ILE A 229 11.57 -8.22 24.34
CA ILE A 229 12.79 -7.45 24.52
C ILE A 229 12.38 -6.31 25.45
N GLU A 230 12.96 -6.24 26.66
CA GLU A 230 12.76 -5.07 27.49
C GLU A 230 13.03 -3.84 26.61
N PRO A 231 12.14 -2.84 26.66
CA PRO A 231 12.36 -1.63 25.87
C PRO A 231 13.76 -1.16 26.20
N LEU A 232 14.62 -1.02 25.20
CA LEU A 232 15.97 -0.48 25.38
C LEU A 232 15.80 0.75 26.26
N SER A 233 16.13 0.59 27.54
CA SER A 233 15.99 1.66 28.53
C SER A 233 16.60 2.88 27.88
N SER A 234 15.82 3.92 27.69
CA SER A 234 16.22 5.17 27.06
C SER A 234 17.27 5.88 27.92
N THR A 235 18.44 5.24 28.11
CA THR A 235 19.57 5.81 28.84
C THR A 235 20.49 6.60 27.90
N ALA A 236 20.12 6.74 26.65
CA ALA A 236 20.61 7.80 25.77
C ALA A 236 19.53 8.04 24.75
N ALA A 237 18.68 9.01 24.99
CA ALA A 237 17.98 9.66 23.88
C ALA A 237 19.08 10.09 22.91
N ALA A 238 19.25 9.35 21.82
CA ALA A 238 20.06 9.84 20.72
C ALA A 238 19.52 11.26 20.44
N PRO A 239 20.37 12.29 20.39
CA PRO A 239 19.89 13.63 20.18
C PRO A 239 18.99 13.61 18.93
N VAL A 240 17.75 14.05 19.10
CA VAL A 240 16.85 14.24 17.95
C VAL A 240 17.55 15.26 17.07
N VAL A 241 18.23 14.74 16.06
CA VAL A 241 18.90 15.57 15.08
C VAL A 241 17.81 16.25 14.28
N THR A 242 17.57 17.51 14.60
CA THR A 242 16.65 18.29 13.77
C THR A 242 17.25 18.45 12.37
N PRO A 243 16.43 18.58 11.32
CA PRO A 243 16.95 18.89 9.99
C PRO A 243 17.89 20.10 9.95
N ALA A 244 17.68 21.07 10.84
CA ALA A 244 18.56 22.23 11.01
C ALA A 244 19.95 21.83 11.51
N ASP A 245 20.03 20.98 12.54
CA ASP A 245 21.30 20.51 13.11
C ASP A 245 22.10 19.64 12.10
N ASP A 246 21.41 18.92 11.21
CA ASP A 246 22.06 18.15 10.16
C ASP A 246 22.66 19.04 9.07
N VAL A 247 21.93 20.06 8.66
CA VAL A 247 22.41 21.07 7.70
C VAL A 247 23.60 21.81 8.27
N GLU A 248 23.57 22.22 9.52
CA GLU A 248 24.67 22.95 10.16
C GLU A 248 25.94 22.07 10.29
N ARG A 249 25.80 20.80 10.64
CA ARG A 249 26.92 19.84 10.67
C ARG A 249 27.50 19.57 9.26
N ARG A 250 26.66 19.53 8.24
CA ARG A 250 27.11 19.38 6.84
C ARG A 250 27.85 20.62 6.36
N LEU A 251 27.36 21.83 6.70
CA LEU A 251 28.03 23.08 6.41
C LEU A 251 29.41 23.14 7.08
N GLN A 252 29.49 22.87 8.38
CA GLN A 252 30.78 22.84 9.12
C GLN A 252 31.75 21.77 8.58
N ARG A 253 31.23 20.66 8.05
CA ARG A 253 32.06 19.63 7.41
C ARG A 253 32.59 20.10 6.08
N LEU A 254 31.77 20.78 5.26
CA LEU A 254 32.17 21.36 3.98
C LEU A 254 33.19 22.48 4.17
N GLU A 255 32.98 23.35 5.16
CA GLU A 255 33.95 24.39 5.52
C GLU A 255 35.31 23.81 5.91
N ARG A 256 35.34 22.73 6.68
CA ARG A 256 36.61 22.04 7.02
C ARG A 256 37.29 21.40 5.79
N ILE A 257 36.50 20.83 4.88
CA ILE A 257 37.03 20.23 3.65
C ILE A 257 37.57 21.31 2.73
N VAL A 258 36.89 22.43 2.59
CA VAL A 258 37.35 23.58 1.82
C VAL A 258 38.63 24.18 2.44
N ALA A 259 38.68 24.33 3.74
CA ALA A 259 39.85 24.83 4.46
C ALA A 259 41.06 23.89 4.40
N ALA A 260 40.81 22.56 4.33
CA ALA A 260 41.88 21.56 4.23
C ALA A 260 42.36 21.26 2.80
N GLY A 261 41.56 21.60 1.78
CA GLY A 261 41.76 21.18 0.39
C GLY A 261 42.27 22.26 -0.59
N LEU A 262 42.51 23.50 -0.15
CA LEU A 262 42.95 24.59 -1.05
C LEU A 262 44.19 25.27 -0.45
N PRO A 263 45.39 24.81 -0.78
CA PRO A 263 46.58 25.60 -0.54
C PRO A 263 46.57 26.77 -1.55
N GLY A 264 46.17 27.97 -1.08
CA GLY A 264 46.20 29.20 -1.87
C GLY A 264 44.88 29.93 -2.08
N ALA A 265 43.82 29.63 -1.36
CA ALA A 265 42.59 30.42 -1.41
C ALA A 265 42.76 31.76 -0.73
N MET A 266 42.79 32.83 -1.54
CA MET A 266 42.75 34.23 -1.09
C MET A 266 41.57 34.43 -0.14
N SER A 267 41.83 35.12 0.97
CA SER A 267 40.86 35.58 1.96
C SER A 267 39.64 36.22 1.29
N VAL A 268 38.46 35.58 1.43
CA VAL A 268 37.18 36.18 1.06
C VAL A 268 36.73 37.06 2.24
N SER A 269 37.49 38.12 2.47
CA SER A 269 37.13 39.17 3.43
C SER A 269 36.62 40.39 2.67
N SER A 270 35.59 40.23 1.86
CA SER A 270 34.80 41.32 1.28
C SER A 270 33.55 40.78 0.56
N ILE A 271 32.61 40.25 1.30
CA ILE A 271 31.24 40.22 0.81
C ILE A 271 30.48 41.17 1.70
N ALA A 272 30.27 42.38 1.12
CA ALA A 272 29.50 43.46 1.70
C ALA A 272 28.11 42.98 2.19
N THR A 273 27.76 43.48 3.34
CA THR A 273 26.43 43.53 3.90
C THR A 273 25.39 43.88 2.85
N VAL A 274 24.65 42.90 2.37
CA VAL A 274 23.45 43.13 1.57
C VAL A 274 22.33 43.42 2.56
N THR A 275 22.02 44.68 2.72
CA THR A 275 20.81 45.18 3.44
C THR A 275 19.58 44.70 2.67
N PRO A 276 18.59 44.08 3.34
CA PRO A 276 17.37 43.70 2.65
C PRO A 276 16.56 44.92 2.24
N THR A 277 16.29 45.04 0.94
CA THR A 277 15.37 46.04 0.39
C THR A 277 13.95 45.76 0.88
N PRO A 278 13.23 46.75 1.44
CA PRO A 278 11.87 46.55 1.88
C PRO A 278 10.92 46.31 0.69
N ALA A 279 10.01 45.37 0.84
CA ALA A 279 8.99 45.01 -0.13
C ALA A 279 8.10 46.22 -0.51
N PRO A 280 7.68 46.34 -1.78
CA PRO A 280 6.78 47.41 -2.20
C PRO A 280 5.38 47.21 -1.60
N ARG A 281 4.89 48.30 -0.95
CA ARG A 281 3.52 48.40 -0.45
C ARG A 281 2.52 48.24 -1.59
N ALA A 282 1.56 47.33 -1.42
CA ALA A 282 0.42 47.15 -2.30
C ALA A 282 -0.38 48.48 -2.42
N ALA A 283 -0.47 49.00 -3.63
CA ALA A 283 -1.31 50.17 -3.95
C ALA A 283 -2.79 49.77 -3.88
N ALA A 284 -3.50 50.45 -3.01
CA ALA A 284 -4.95 50.38 -2.89
C ALA A 284 -5.62 50.86 -4.19
N LYS A 285 -6.34 49.94 -4.86
CA LYS A 285 -7.19 50.26 -6.01
C LYS A 285 -8.44 51.00 -5.52
N ARG A 286 -8.46 52.33 -5.71
CA ARG A 286 -9.66 53.15 -5.57
C ARG A 286 -10.70 52.70 -6.61
N ARG A 287 -11.88 52.37 -6.12
CA ARG A 287 -13.12 52.32 -6.89
C ARG A 287 -13.40 53.69 -7.45
N ASN A 288 -13.52 53.82 -8.76
CA ASN A 288 -14.23 54.93 -9.39
C ASN A 288 -15.57 54.39 -9.90
N LYS A 289 -16.63 54.93 -9.30
CA LYS A 289 -18.00 54.93 -9.79
C LYS A 289 -18.07 56.21 -10.64
N ASP A 290 -18.55 56.12 -11.86
CA ASP A 290 -19.52 57.05 -12.44
C ASP A 290 -19.55 56.87 -13.98
N SER A 291 -20.82 56.78 -14.43
CA SER A 291 -21.41 57.33 -15.67
C SER A 291 -21.01 56.64 -17.01
N GLU A 292 -21.84 55.96 -17.65
CA GLU A 292 -23.02 56.16 -18.53
C GLU A 292 -23.52 54.85 -19.08
#